data_6add972e780842319ec27c94667f662b
#
_entry.id   6add972e780842319ec27c94667f662b
#
_cell.length_a   1.000
_cell.length_b   1.000
_cell.length_c   1.000
_cell.angle_alpha   90.00
_cell.angle_beta   90.00
_cell.angle_gamma   90.00
#
_symmetry.space_group_name_H-M   'P 1'
#
loop_
_entity.id
_entity.type
_entity.pdbx_description
1 polymer ?
#
loop_
_entity_poly.entity_id
_entity_poly.type
_entity_poly.pdbx_seq_one_letter_code
_entity_poly.pdbx_strand_id
1 'polypeptide(L)'
;LELLDTVDLSDKAKAYPAQLSGGQKQRVAIARVLAADPEILLCDEATSALDPQTTKAILSLLKEINEKMGITIVVITHEMAVVQAICNRVGVLEKGVLVEQGDVEQLFRNPQTSAARNLIYNGTAYKESITAGRKVRITFEGNSSFEPILGNIILECKTPVNILYANTQNVHGKAVGQMILQLPEEKELADRFVEYFHQKNLGVEEVEEDA
;
A
#
# COMPACT_ATOMS: atom_id res chain seq x y z
N LEU A 1 -22.19 -21.28 18.93
CA LEU A 1 -21.33 -20.61 19.92
C LEU A 1 -19.88 -20.55 19.46
N GLU A 2 -19.35 -21.60 18.85
CA GLU A 2 -17.97 -21.65 18.33
C GLU A 2 -17.62 -20.46 17.42
N LEU A 3 -18.51 -20.09 16.50
CA LEU A 3 -18.27 -18.96 15.61
C LEU A 3 -18.26 -17.60 16.32
N LEU A 4 -18.99 -17.47 17.45
CA LEU A 4 -18.89 -16.28 18.28
C LEU A 4 -17.56 -16.21 19.03
N ASP A 5 -17.01 -17.36 19.38
CA ASP A 5 -15.68 -17.46 19.97
C ASP A 5 -14.60 -17.05 18.94
N THR A 6 -14.72 -17.56 17.70
CA THR A 6 -13.83 -17.18 16.59
C THR A 6 -13.73 -15.67 16.37
N VAL A 7 -14.80 -14.94 16.62
CA VAL A 7 -14.85 -13.47 16.45
C VAL A 7 -14.77 -12.68 17.77
N ASP A 8 -14.37 -13.32 18.88
CA ASP A 8 -14.23 -12.73 20.24
C ASP A 8 -15.54 -12.08 20.75
N LEU A 9 -16.67 -12.74 20.58
CA LEU A 9 -17.98 -12.25 21.01
C LEU A 9 -18.80 -13.28 21.79
N SER A 10 -18.18 -14.28 22.41
CA SER A 10 -18.87 -15.31 23.17
C SER A 10 -19.69 -14.74 24.33
N ASP A 11 -19.24 -13.65 24.96
CA ASP A 11 -19.94 -12.91 26.02
C ASP A 11 -21.17 -12.15 25.52
N LYS A 12 -21.30 -11.93 24.21
CA LYS A 12 -22.37 -11.20 23.56
C LYS A 12 -23.47 -12.09 22.94
N ALA A 13 -23.42 -13.40 23.17
CA ALA A 13 -24.34 -14.36 22.56
C ALA A 13 -25.84 -14.04 22.77
N LYS A 14 -26.19 -13.31 23.85
CA LYS A 14 -27.55 -12.89 24.17
C LYS A 14 -27.82 -11.40 23.93
N ALA A 15 -26.85 -10.66 23.41
CA ALA A 15 -26.99 -9.22 23.14
C ALA A 15 -27.81 -8.95 21.87
N TYR A 16 -28.62 -7.90 21.92
CA TYR A 16 -29.34 -7.43 20.76
C TYR A 16 -28.42 -6.50 19.91
N PRO A 17 -28.64 -6.39 18.58
CA PRO A 17 -27.82 -5.56 17.70
C PRO A 17 -27.66 -4.10 18.15
N ALA A 18 -28.71 -3.53 18.79
CA ALA A 18 -28.65 -2.16 19.32
C ALA A 18 -27.68 -1.98 20.50
N GLN A 19 -27.26 -3.06 21.15
CA GLN A 19 -26.33 -3.07 22.28
C GLN A 19 -24.87 -3.28 21.85
N LEU A 20 -24.62 -3.45 20.54
CA LEU A 20 -23.31 -3.71 19.97
C LEU A 20 -22.71 -2.46 19.36
N SER A 21 -21.38 -2.26 19.55
CA SER A 21 -20.61 -1.24 18.83
C SER A 21 -20.54 -1.55 17.32
N GLY A 22 -20.08 -0.57 16.51
CA GLY A 22 -19.88 -0.77 15.08
C GLY A 22 -18.96 -1.94 14.75
N GLY A 23 -17.82 -2.04 15.41
CA GLY A 23 -16.89 -3.15 15.24
C GLY A 23 -17.45 -4.51 15.71
N GLN A 24 -18.23 -4.52 16.78
CA GLN A 24 -18.92 -5.74 17.23
C GLN A 24 -19.98 -6.20 16.23
N LYS A 25 -20.75 -5.27 15.65
CA LYS A 25 -21.69 -5.58 14.56
C LYS A 25 -20.97 -6.17 13.35
N GLN A 26 -19.80 -5.65 12.99
CA GLN A 26 -19.00 -6.17 11.90
C GLN A 26 -18.51 -7.59 12.19
N ARG A 27 -18.02 -7.86 13.41
CA ARG A 27 -17.62 -9.21 13.85
C ARG A 27 -18.79 -10.19 13.79
N VAL A 28 -20.01 -9.78 14.20
CA VAL A 28 -21.22 -10.59 14.05
C VAL A 28 -21.55 -10.86 12.59
N ALA A 29 -21.41 -9.88 11.71
CA ALA A 29 -21.62 -10.05 10.27
C ALA A 29 -20.65 -11.10 9.70
N ILE A 30 -19.37 -11.05 10.07
CA ILE A 30 -18.36 -12.06 9.69
C ILE A 30 -18.77 -13.44 10.22
N ALA A 31 -19.07 -13.59 11.50
CA ALA A 31 -19.49 -14.87 12.08
C ALA A 31 -20.73 -15.46 11.39
N ARG A 32 -21.66 -14.61 10.99
CA ARG A 32 -22.88 -15.02 10.28
C ARG A 32 -22.59 -15.57 8.88
N VAL A 33 -21.63 -15.01 8.16
CA VAL A 33 -21.22 -15.54 6.84
C VAL A 33 -20.45 -16.84 7.03
N LEU A 34 -19.56 -16.94 8.02
CA LEU A 34 -18.81 -18.15 8.34
C LEU A 34 -19.71 -19.33 8.71
N ALA A 35 -20.93 -19.07 9.22
CA ALA A 35 -21.91 -20.12 9.53
C ALA A 35 -22.40 -20.91 8.30
N ALA A 36 -22.20 -20.38 7.10
CA ALA A 36 -22.51 -21.06 5.84
C ALA A 36 -21.35 -21.92 5.30
N ASP A 37 -20.24 -22.00 6.04
CA ASP A 37 -19.02 -22.73 5.64
C ASP A 37 -18.53 -22.34 4.22
N PRO A 38 -18.23 -21.05 3.99
CA PRO A 38 -17.92 -20.55 2.66
C PRO A 38 -16.46 -20.89 2.27
N GLU A 39 -16.23 -21.18 0.99
CA GLU A 39 -14.89 -21.25 0.41
C GLU A 39 -14.31 -19.85 0.14
N ILE A 40 -15.18 -18.85 -0.10
CA ILE A 40 -14.81 -17.47 -0.42
C ILE A 40 -15.62 -16.51 0.43
N LEU A 41 -14.97 -15.59 1.11
CA LEU A 41 -15.56 -14.48 1.85
C LEU A 41 -15.36 -13.17 1.09
N LEU A 42 -16.46 -12.50 0.72
CA LEU A 42 -16.44 -11.18 0.10
C LEU A 42 -16.64 -10.10 1.17
N CYS A 43 -15.72 -9.16 1.24
CA CYS A 43 -15.73 -8.02 2.14
C CYS A 43 -15.81 -6.73 1.31
N ASP A 44 -17.00 -6.14 1.23
CA ASP A 44 -17.21 -4.87 0.54
C ASP A 44 -17.15 -3.73 1.56
N GLU A 45 -16.13 -2.87 1.44
CA GLU A 45 -15.86 -1.73 2.34
C GLU A 45 -16.03 -2.05 3.84
N ALA A 46 -15.61 -3.25 4.26
CA ALA A 46 -15.87 -3.79 5.60
C ALA A 46 -15.33 -2.94 6.77
N THR A 47 -14.50 -1.95 6.50
CA THR A 47 -13.84 -1.10 7.50
C THR A 47 -14.09 0.40 7.33
N SER A 48 -14.77 0.83 6.27
CA SER A 48 -14.92 2.25 5.88
C SER A 48 -15.63 3.13 6.93
N ALA A 49 -16.46 2.55 7.79
CA ALA A 49 -17.20 3.26 8.84
C ALA A 49 -16.65 3.05 10.26
N LEU A 50 -15.43 2.48 10.37
CA LEU A 50 -14.82 2.14 11.65
C LEU A 50 -13.66 3.09 11.98
N ASP A 51 -13.40 3.26 13.28
CA ASP A 51 -12.21 3.96 13.73
C ASP A 51 -10.93 3.15 13.43
N PRO A 52 -9.74 3.78 13.35
CA PRO A 52 -8.49 3.11 12.96
C PRO A 52 -8.10 1.91 13.85
N GLN A 53 -8.44 1.95 15.15
CA GLN A 53 -8.13 0.86 16.07
C GLN A 53 -9.04 -0.35 15.81
N THR A 54 -10.32 -0.10 15.63
CA THR A 54 -11.30 -1.13 15.28
C THR A 54 -11.01 -1.72 13.90
N THR A 55 -10.64 -0.88 12.91
CA THR A 55 -10.20 -1.34 11.59
C THR A 55 -9.05 -2.35 11.71
N LYS A 56 -7.99 -2.03 12.44
CA LYS A 56 -6.86 -2.96 12.66
C LYS A 56 -7.31 -4.28 13.28
N ALA A 57 -8.21 -4.23 14.27
CA ALA A 57 -8.72 -5.42 14.91
C ALA A 57 -9.54 -6.31 13.95
N ILE A 58 -10.35 -5.72 13.07
CA ILE A 58 -11.10 -6.46 12.04
C ILE A 58 -10.15 -7.07 11.00
N LEU A 59 -9.13 -6.33 10.55
CA LEU A 59 -8.16 -6.84 9.58
C LEU A 59 -7.34 -8.01 10.15
N SER A 60 -6.93 -7.92 11.42
CA SER A 60 -6.26 -9.03 12.12
C SER A 60 -7.15 -10.25 12.21
N LEU A 61 -8.44 -10.07 12.54
CA LEU A 61 -9.42 -11.14 12.60
C LEU A 61 -9.59 -11.82 11.23
N LEU A 62 -9.73 -11.06 10.15
CA LEU A 62 -9.85 -11.60 8.78
C LEU A 62 -8.60 -12.42 8.41
N LYS A 63 -7.41 -11.93 8.75
CA LYS A 63 -6.16 -12.66 8.52
C LYS A 63 -6.13 -13.99 9.28
N GLU A 64 -6.49 -14.00 10.56
CA GLU A 64 -6.58 -15.23 11.37
C GLU A 64 -7.59 -16.22 10.80
N ILE A 65 -8.75 -15.76 10.35
CA ILE A 65 -9.77 -16.59 9.70
C ILE A 65 -9.22 -17.22 8.41
N ASN A 66 -8.55 -16.44 7.56
CA ASN A 66 -7.91 -16.95 6.36
C ASN A 66 -6.87 -18.04 6.69
N GLU A 67 -5.99 -17.79 7.66
CA GLU A 67 -4.92 -18.72 8.06
C GLU A 67 -5.46 -19.99 8.72
N LYS A 68 -6.49 -19.87 9.59
CA LYS A 68 -7.02 -21.02 10.35
C LYS A 68 -8.01 -21.86 9.54
N MET A 69 -8.84 -21.23 8.73
CA MET A 69 -9.92 -21.89 7.98
C MET A 69 -9.55 -22.18 6.52
N GLY A 70 -8.49 -21.59 5.98
CA GLY A 70 -8.05 -21.77 4.60
C GLY A 70 -8.98 -21.16 3.55
N ILE A 71 -9.92 -20.29 3.96
CA ILE A 71 -10.88 -19.64 3.04
C ILE A 71 -10.20 -18.49 2.28
N THR A 72 -10.62 -18.29 1.04
CA THR A 72 -10.18 -17.13 0.26
C THR A 72 -10.96 -15.88 0.69
N ILE A 73 -10.26 -14.79 1.00
CA ILE A 73 -10.89 -13.51 1.35
C ILE A 73 -10.65 -12.51 0.22
N VAL A 74 -11.73 -11.98 -0.33
CA VAL A 74 -11.72 -10.91 -1.34
C VAL A 74 -12.18 -9.62 -0.67
N VAL A 75 -11.31 -8.61 -0.64
CA VAL A 75 -11.62 -7.31 -0.03
C VAL A 75 -11.77 -6.27 -1.13
N ILE A 76 -12.91 -5.58 -1.15
CA ILE A 76 -13.16 -4.43 -2.01
C ILE A 76 -12.95 -3.19 -1.16
N THR A 77 -12.00 -2.35 -1.54
CA THR A 77 -11.66 -1.14 -0.81
C THR A 77 -10.94 -0.12 -1.69
N HIS A 78 -11.05 1.14 -1.35
CA HIS A 78 -10.22 2.23 -1.89
C HIS A 78 -9.11 2.63 -0.91
N GLU A 79 -9.01 1.98 0.25
CA GLU A 79 -8.01 2.25 1.28
C GLU A 79 -6.75 1.40 1.04
N MET A 80 -5.70 2.01 0.51
CA MET A 80 -4.44 1.29 0.24
C MET A 80 -3.79 0.72 1.51
N ALA A 81 -4.03 1.33 2.68
CA ALA A 81 -3.58 0.79 3.96
C ALA A 81 -4.19 -0.59 4.29
N VAL A 82 -5.44 -0.83 3.90
CA VAL A 82 -6.10 -2.13 4.05
C VAL A 82 -5.44 -3.16 3.13
N VAL A 83 -5.22 -2.80 1.85
CA VAL A 83 -4.56 -3.67 0.87
C VAL A 83 -3.17 -4.11 1.38
N GLN A 84 -2.38 -3.17 1.88
CA GLN A 84 -1.04 -3.44 2.42
C GLN A 84 -1.04 -4.32 3.68
N ALA A 85 -2.09 -4.19 4.50
CA ALA A 85 -2.13 -4.88 5.80
C ALA A 85 -2.39 -6.37 5.66
N ILE A 86 -3.28 -6.80 4.74
CA ILE A 86 -3.76 -8.19 4.71
C ILE A 86 -3.78 -8.85 3.33
N CYS A 87 -3.69 -8.09 2.23
CA CYS A 87 -3.80 -8.67 0.89
C CYS A 87 -2.45 -9.18 0.38
N ASN A 88 -2.47 -10.31 -0.32
CA ASN A 88 -1.29 -10.86 -1.02
C ASN A 88 -1.31 -10.43 -2.49
N ARG A 89 -2.50 -10.39 -3.09
CA ARG A 89 -2.72 -10.01 -4.49
C ARG A 89 -3.73 -8.88 -4.56
N VAL A 90 -3.65 -8.10 -5.63
CA VAL A 90 -4.52 -6.95 -5.86
C VAL A 90 -4.94 -6.86 -7.32
N GLY A 91 -6.16 -6.43 -7.55
CA GLY A 91 -6.67 -6.04 -8.86
C GLY A 91 -7.18 -4.59 -8.80
N VAL A 92 -6.72 -3.76 -9.70
CA VAL A 92 -7.14 -2.35 -9.82
C VAL A 92 -8.26 -2.26 -10.84
N LEU A 93 -9.40 -1.72 -10.40
CA LEU A 93 -10.56 -1.49 -11.25
C LEU A 93 -10.68 0.00 -11.59
N GLU A 94 -10.85 0.32 -12.85
CA GLU A 94 -11.20 1.65 -13.34
C GLU A 94 -12.46 1.57 -14.20
N LYS A 95 -13.49 2.31 -13.84
CA LYS A 95 -14.79 2.32 -14.54
C LYS A 95 -15.35 0.91 -14.82
N GLY A 96 -15.20 0.00 -13.85
CA GLY A 96 -15.68 -1.38 -13.96
C GLY A 96 -14.79 -2.33 -14.77
N VAL A 97 -13.64 -1.87 -15.26
CA VAL A 97 -12.68 -2.69 -16.02
C VAL A 97 -11.46 -2.97 -15.14
N LEU A 98 -10.98 -4.21 -15.13
CA LEU A 98 -9.72 -4.58 -14.49
C LEU A 98 -8.56 -4.07 -15.35
N VAL A 99 -7.86 -3.05 -14.88
CA VAL A 99 -6.79 -2.36 -15.64
C VAL A 99 -5.39 -2.84 -15.24
N GLU A 100 -5.23 -3.34 -14.01
CA GLU A 100 -3.96 -3.88 -13.52
C GLU A 100 -4.21 -4.94 -12.44
N GLN A 101 -3.36 -5.97 -12.37
CA GLN A 101 -3.39 -6.96 -11.30
C GLN A 101 -2.01 -7.55 -11.04
N GLY A 102 -1.77 -7.98 -9.83
CA GLY A 102 -0.49 -8.59 -9.46
C GLY A 102 -0.34 -8.81 -7.96
N ASP A 103 0.89 -9.10 -7.55
CA ASP A 103 1.26 -9.12 -6.15
C ASP A 103 1.27 -7.72 -5.57
N VAL A 104 0.83 -7.58 -4.32
CA VAL A 104 0.75 -6.27 -3.64
C VAL A 104 2.13 -5.59 -3.60
N GLU A 105 3.19 -6.33 -3.22
CA GLU A 105 4.54 -5.78 -3.18
C GLU A 105 4.97 -5.22 -4.54
N GLN A 106 4.71 -5.95 -5.63
CA GLN A 106 5.07 -5.54 -6.99
C GLN A 106 4.28 -4.31 -7.43
N LEU A 107 2.97 -4.31 -7.20
CA LEU A 107 2.11 -3.19 -7.61
C LEU A 107 2.48 -1.90 -6.87
N PHE A 108 2.77 -1.98 -5.56
CA PHE A 108 3.18 -0.81 -4.78
C PHE A 108 4.58 -0.30 -5.15
N ARG A 109 5.45 -1.17 -5.64
CA ARG A 109 6.79 -0.80 -6.09
C ARG A 109 6.80 -0.14 -7.47
N ASN A 110 6.05 -0.70 -8.40
CA ASN A 110 6.08 -0.29 -9.80
C ASN A 110 4.69 -0.38 -10.44
N PRO A 111 3.74 0.51 -10.08
CA PRO A 111 2.41 0.55 -10.68
C PRO A 111 2.51 0.96 -12.15
N GLN A 112 1.95 0.17 -13.05
CA GLN A 112 2.05 0.35 -14.49
C GLN A 112 0.99 1.33 -15.03
N THR A 113 -0.21 1.31 -14.44
CA THR A 113 -1.34 2.13 -14.92
C THR A 113 -1.46 3.46 -14.16
N SER A 114 -2.04 4.47 -14.80
CA SER A 114 -2.38 5.74 -14.16
C SER A 114 -3.36 5.56 -13.00
N ALA A 115 -4.32 4.64 -13.14
CA ALA A 115 -5.27 4.32 -12.09
C ALA A 115 -4.58 3.77 -10.83
N ALA A 116 -3.65 2.82 -10.99
CA ALA A 116 -2.88 2.27 -9.88
C ALA A 116 -1.99 3.34 -9.22
N ARG A 117 -1.30 4.16 -10.02
CA ARG A 117 -0.50 5.28 -9.51
C ARG A 117 -1.33 6.24 -8.69
N ASN A 118 -2.51 6.63 -9.17
CA ASN A 118 -3.41 7.55 -8.47
C ASN A 118 -3.90 6.97 -7.13
N LEU A 119 -4.20 5.67 -7.06
CA LEU A 119 -4.62 5.00 -5.83
C LEU A 119 -3.47 4.90 -4.81
N ILE A 120 -2.29 4.47 -5.27
CA ILE A 120 -1.14 4.22 -4.39
C ILE A 120 -0.57 5.53 -3.86
N TYR A 121 -0.55 6.57 -4.68
CA TYR A 121 0.02 7.87 -4.33
C TYR A 121 -1.03 8.86 -3.81
N ASN A 122 -2.24 8.39 -3.42
CA ASN A 122 -3.34 9.18 -2.84
C ASN A 122 -3.76 10.38 -3.68
N GLY A 123 -3.77 10.23 -5.01
CA GLY A 123 -4.13 11.36 -5.87
C GLY A 123 -3.19 12.57 -5.73
N THR A 124 -2.10 12.47 -4.95
CA THR A 124 -0.97 13.36 -5.09
C THR A 124 -0.29 13.00 -6.42
N ALA A 125 -1.07 13.17 -7.51
CA ALA A 125 -0.49 13.38 -8.81
C ALA A 125 0.50 14.52 -8.58
N TYR A 126 1.78 14.16 -8.55
CA TYR A 126 2.82 15.14 -8.66
C TYR A 126 2.40 16.02 -9.85
N LYS A 127 1.89 17.22 -9.54
CA LYS A 127 1.66 18.20 -10.59
C LYS A 127 3.04 18.55 -11.10
N GLU A 128 3.41 17.92 -12.20
CA GLU A 128 4.71 18.00 -12.88
C GLU A 128 5.14 19.43 -13.24
N SER A 129 4.27 20.40 -12.97
CA SER A 129 4.37 21.79 -13.38
C SER A 129 5.27 22.68 -12.52
N ILE A 130 6.04 22.18 -11.55
CA ILE A 130 6.63 23.09 -10.55
C ILE A 130 8.11 23.42 -10.81
N THR A 131 8.89 22.57 -11.52
CA THR A 131 10.31 22.88 -11.76
C THR A 131 10.82 22.38 -13.11
N ALA A 132 11.50 23.26 -13.86
CA ALA A 132 12.30 22.86 -15.01
C ALA A 132 13.51 22.04 -14.55
N GLY A 133 14.06 21.17 -15.42
CA GLY A 133 15.27 20.40 -15.17
C GLY A 133 15.05 18.89 -15.17
N ARG A 134 16.15 18.15 -15.24
CA ARG A 134 16.16 16.69 -15.27
C ARG A 134 15.65 16.11 -13.95
N LYS A 135 14.67 15.20 -14.03
CA LYS A 135 14.04 14.56 -12.88
C LYS A 135 14.17 13.06 -12.99
N VAL A 136 14.43 12.41 -11.88
CA VAL A 136 14.45 10.94 -11.79
C VAL A 136 13.58 10.46 -10.66
N ARG A 137 12.87 9.37 -10.92
CA ARG A 137 12.20 8.57 -9.89
C ARG A 137 13.16 7.48 -9.46
N ILE A 138 13.43 7.38 -8.17
CA ILE A 138 14.14 6.26 -7.56
C ILE A 138 13.16 5.44 -6.75
N THR A 139 13.25 4.11 -6.89
CA THR A 139 12.48 3.15 -6.09
C THR A 139 13.44 2.30 -5.27
N PHE A 140 13.05 2.04 -4.03
CA PHE A 140 13.87 1.27 -3.09
C PHE A 140 13.02 0.30 -2.28
N GLU A 141 13.63 -0.82 -1.87
CA GLU A 141 12.98 -1.85 -1.06
C GLU A 141 13.94 -2.52 -0.08
N GLY A 142 13.39 -3.07 1.01
CA GLY A 142 14.14 -3.88 1.96
C GLY A 142 15.33 -3.15 2.57
N ASN A 143 16.52 -3.72 2.45
CA ASN A 143 17.72 -3.19 3.08
C ASN A 143 18.15 -1.83 2.53
N SER A 144 17.92 -1.54 1.24
CA SER A 144 18.25 -0.24 0.65
C SER A 144 17.46 0.93 1.24
N SER A 145 16.32 0.65 1.88
CA SER A 145 15.50 1.67 2.56
C SER A 145 16.14 2.22 3.84
N PHE A 146 17.10 1.50 4.41
CA PHE A 146 17.79 1.88 5.67
C PHE A 146 19.16 2.51 5.43
N GLU A 147 19.69 2.46 4.22
CA GLU A 147 20.95 3.11 3.89
C GLU A 147 20.74 4.59 3.57
N PRO A 148 21.58 5.50 4.03
CA PRO A 148 21.51 6.92 3.71
C PRO A 148 22.04 7.21 2.29
N ILE A 149 21.48 6.51 1.27
CA ILE A 149 21.98 6.52 -0.11
C ILE A 149 22.04 7.94 -0.69
N LEU A 150 20.92 8.69 -0.54
CA LEU A 150 20.85 10.06 -1.02
C LEU A 150 21.84 10.97 -0.28
N GLY A 151 21.93 10.82 1.04
CA GLY A 151 22.90 11.58 1.84
C GLY A 151 24.34 11.32 1.42
N ASN A 152 24.69 10.06 1.18
CA ASN A 152 26.04 9.67 0.78
C ASN A 152 26.46 10.28 -0.57
N ILE A 153 25.58 10.22 -1.59
CA ILE A 153 25.92 10.80 -2.90
C ILE A 153 25.98 12.32 -2.86
N ILE A 154 25.12 12.99 -2.07
CA ILE A 154 25.19 14.44 -1.87
C ILE A 154 26.53 14.84 -1.23
N LEU A 155 26.99 14.10 -0.23
CA LEU A 155 28.27 14.35 0.43
C LEU A 155 29.47 14.08 -0.51
N GLU A 156 29.38 13.04 -1.32
CA GLU A 156 30.42 12.68 -2.29
C GLU A 156 30.54 13.72 -3.42
N CYS A 157 29.43 14.10 -4.02
CA CYS A 157 29.39 15.08 -5.11
C CYS A 157 29.45 16.53 -4.60
N LYS A 158 29.25 16.76 -3.31
CA LYS A 158 29.11 18.09 -2.69
C LYS A 158 28.08 18.99 -3.39
N THR A 159 27.06 18.36 -3.94
CA THR A 159 26.01 19.02 -4.72
C THR A 159 24.66 18.65 -4.17
N PRO A 160 23.84 19.63 -3.76
CA PRO A 160 22.48 19.36 -3.27
C PRO A 160 21.56 18.96 -4.40
N VAL A 161 20.50 18.22 -4.05
CA VAL A 161 19.37 17.91 -4.94
C VAL A 161 18.05 18.26 -4.25
N ASN A 162 17.03 18.60 -5.02
CA ASN A 162 15.70 18.80 -4.49
C ASN A 162 14.94 17.47 -4.45
N ILE A 163 14.30 17.19 -3.31
CA ILE A 163 13.33 16.12 -3.19
C ILE A 163 11.97 16.71 -3.53
N LEU A 164 11.43 16.36 -4.70
CA LEU A 164 10.14 16.85 -5.16
C LEU A 164 8.99 16.04 -4.59
N TYR A 165 9.23 14.75 -4.38
CA TYR A 165 8.30 13.83 -3.76
C TYR A 165 9.06 12.73 -3.03
N ALA A 166 8.55 12.27 -1.90
CA ALA A 166 9.05 11.10 -1.20
C ALA A 166 7.90 10.39 -0.48
N ASN A 167 7.82 9.09 -0.65
CA ASN A 167 6.87 8.25 0.05
C ASN A 167 7.55 6.93 0.41
N THR A 168 7.35 6.49 1.66
CA THR A 168 7.81 5.20 2.15
C THR A 168 6.66 4.51 2.86
N GLN A 169 6.41 3.26 2.51
CA GLN A 169 5.31 2.47 3.06
C GLN A 169 5.85 1.13 3.58
N ASN A 170 5.16 0.57 4.55
CA ASN A 170 5.45 -0.78 5.03
C ASN A 170 4.50 -1.77 4.35
N VAL A 171 5.05 -2.66 3.56
CA VAL A 171 4.31 -3.75 2.91
C VAL A 171 4.85 -5.06 3.44
N HIS A 172 4.05 -5.81 4.20
CA HIS A 172 4.42 -7.09 4.81
C HIS A 172 5.74 -7.05 5.62
N GLY A 173 5.98 -5.96 6.35
CA GLY A 173 7.19 -5.81 7.16
C GLY A 173 8.41 -5.31 6.39
N LYS A 174 8.31 -5.12 5.08
CA LYS A 174 9.37 -4.52 4.23
C LYS A 174 9.08 -3.05 3.99
N ALA A 175 10.08 -2.20 4.11
CA ALA A 175 9.97 -0.82 3.68
C ALA A 175 10.10 -0.77 2.14
N VAL A 176 9.05 -0.27 1.49
CA VAL A 176 9.01 -0.02 0.04
C VAL A 176 8.77 1.46 -0.15
N GLY A 177 9.51 2.09 -1.04
CA GLY A 177 9.36 3.53 -1.23
C GLY A 177 9.87 4.02 -2.56
N GLN A 178 9.52 5.28 -2.81
CA GLN A 178 10.02 6.02 -3.97
C GLN A 178 10.32 7.46 -3.60
N MET A 179 11.23 8.06 -4.35
CA MET A 179 11.47 9.49 -4.33
C MET A 179 11.55 10.01 -5.77
N ILE A 180 11.06 11.23 -5.98
CA ILE A 180 11.30 11.97 -7.21
C ILE A 180 12.28 13.08 -6.85
N LEU A 181 13.42 13.06 -7.52
CA LEU A 181 14.51 13.99 -7.30
C LEU A 181 14.67 14.87 -8.54
N GLN A 182 14.90 16.17 -8.32
CA GLN A 182 15.40 17.05 -9.35
C GLN A 182 16.93 17.01 -9.28
N LEU A 183 17.55 16.52 -10.35
CA LEU A 183 19.01 16.40 -10.45
C LEU A 183 19.66 17.76 -10.74
N PRO A 184 20.99 17.87 -10.47
CA PRO A 184 21.74 19.07 -10.84
C PRO A 184 21.65 19.38 -12.33
N GLU A 185 21.71 20.67 -12.69
CA GLU A 185 21.68 21.12 -14.10
C GLU A 185 22.91 20.65 -14.91
N GLU A 186 24.04 20.49 -14.22
CA GLU A 186 25.27 20.00 -14.83
C GLU A 186 25.13 18.52 -15.20
N LYS A 187 25.16 18.22 -16.50
CA LYS A 187 24.91 16.88 -17.02
C LYS A 187 25.81 15.80 -16.42
N GLU A 188 27.12 16.09 -16.27
CA GLU A 188 28.09 15.12 -15.73
C GLU A 188 27.76 14.75 -14.27
N LEU A 189 27.36 15.73 -13.47
CA LEU A 189 26.92 15.49 -12.09
C LEU A 189 25.62 14.71 -12.05
N ALA A 190 24.63 15.08 -12.88
CA ALA A 190 23.37 14.37 -12.97
C ALA A 190 23.56 12.90 -13.36
N ASP A 191 24.39 12.61 -14.36
CA ASP A 191 24.72 11.26 -14.80
C ASP A 191 25.41 10.45 -13.68
N ARG A 192 26.29 11.08 -12.88
CA ARG A 192 26.93 10.46 -11.73
C ARG A 192 25.95 10.06 -10.63
N PHE A 193 24.92 10.88 -10.38
CA PHE A 193 23.82 10.52 -9.45
C PHE A 193 23.07 9.28 -9.94
N VAL A 194 22.68 9.25 -11.22
CA VAL A 194 21.98 8.11 -11.81
C VAL A 194 22.82 6.84 -11.74
N GLU A 195 24.11 6.91 -12.10
CA GLU A 195 25.02 5.77 -12.03
C GLU A 195 25.17 5.24 -10.60
N TYR A 196 25.32 6.13 -9.62
CA TYR A 196 25.41 5.75 -8.21
C TYR A 196 24.14 5.04 -7.72
N PHE A 197 22.93 5.51 -8.10
CA PHE A 197 21.70 4.84 -7.73
C PHE A 197 21.61 3.44 -8.34
N HIS A 198 22.02 3.25 -9.60
CA HIS A 198 22.10 1.92 -10.21
C HIS A 198 23.10 1.00 -9.50
N GLN A 199 24.28 1.50 -9.09
CA GLN A 199 25.26 0.73 -8.33
C GLN A 199 24.72 0.28 -6.97
N LYS A 200 23.76 1.04 -6.40
CA LYS A 200 23.06 0.69 -5.16
C LYS A 200 21.82 -0.20 -5.38
N ASN A 201 21.62 -0.73 -6.59
CA ASN A 201 20.48 -1.56 -6.98
C ASN A 201 19.13 -0.87 -6.76
N LEU A 202 19.06 0.44 -6.88
CA LEU A 202 17.78 1.14 -6.93
C LEU A 202 17.16 1.06 -8.32
N GLY A 203 15.83 0.99 -8.39
CA GLY A 203 15.12 1.27 -9.63
C GLY A 203 15.25 2.77 -9.94
N VAL A 204 15.65 3.11 -11.16
CA VAL A 204 15.80 4.50 -11.62
C VAL A 204 15.05 4.68 -12.92
N GLU A 205 14.13 5.65 -12.94
CA GLU A 205 13.36 6.02 -14.14
C GLU A 205 13.45 7.52 -14.36
N GLU A 206 13.68 7.93 -15.60
CA GLU A 206 13.55 9.35 -15.98
C GLU A 206 12.08 9.74 -15.92
N VAL A 207 11.80 10.90 -15.33
CA VAL A 207 10.45 11.48 -15.29
C VAL A 207 10.36 12.49 -16.41
N GLU A 208 9.69 12.10 -17.50
CA GLU A 208 9.41 13.02 -18.62
C GLU A 208 8.31 14.00 -18.22
N GLU A 209 8.38 15.23 -18.76
CA GLU A 209 7.27 16.18 -18.68
C GLU A 209 6.18 15.66 -19.63
N ASP A 210 5.01 15.30 -19.09
CA ASP A 210 3.84 15.05 -19.95
C ASP A 210 3.49 16.34 -20.67
N ALA A 211 3.55 16.29 -22.01
CA ALA A 211 3.26 17.38 -22.94
C ALA A 211 1.76 17.71 -23.01
#